data_e1e438a0ec976ad82ea2be6da950badb
#
_entry.id   e1e438a0ec976ad82ea2be6da950badb
#
_cell.length_a   1.000
_cell.length_b   1.000
_cell.length_c   1.000
_cell.angle_alpha   90.00
_cell.angle_beta   90.00
_cell.angle_gamma   90.00
#
_symmetry.space_group_name_H-M   'P 1'
#
loop_
_entity.id
_entity.type
_entity.pdbx_description
1 polymer ?
#
loop_
_entity_poly.entity_id
_entity_poly.type
_entity_poly.pdbx_seq_one_letter_code
_entity_poly.pdbx_strand_id
1 'polypeptide(L)'
;MDGGEGLSGGKRNAALYGISFLSKTVTNISASIRQRLLNLARTRNEDFGLLLTKYALERILYRISQSKYRTIFVLKGALLFELWTEQAHRPTRDADFLSQDENNPVLLEATFKEVCTTSVADDGLIFDPESVTAQRIKEDADYEGVRISFLGFLEKARIPIQIDIGFGDAITPHVVKSTFPAMLNGPAPVLLTYPKETVIAEKFEAMVKLGIANSRMKDFHDLRTLSDLFSFEGAVLSDAIKRTFGRRKTALPTAERPIAFTPEFFEDEEKQRQWSAFIAKNRLYIAPISLEEVVVAIEGFVMPVLTSINAAEERRWSWAPGGPWVTKNTNEQRED
;
A
#
# COMPACT_ATOMS: atom_id res chain seq x y z
N MET A 1 -44.02 -31.93 -76.02
CA MET A 1 -43.06 -32.99 -75.71
C MET A 1 -42.30 -32.48 -74.53
N ASP A 2 -42.73 -32.92 -73.41
CA ASP A 2 -42.07 -33.84 -72.49
C ASP A 2 -40.91 -33.14 -71.78
N GLY A 3 -40.86 -33.15 -70.58
CA GLY A 3 -41.28 -33.98 -69.46
C GLY A 3 -40.37 -33.55 -68.38
N GLY A 4 -40.80 -33.41 -67.22
CA GLY A 4 -40.70 -34.32 -66.14
C GLY A 4 -39.95 -33.80 -64.97
N GLU A 5 -40.64 -33.78 -63.86
CA GLU A 5 -40.22 -34.24 -62.54
C GLU A 5 -39.08 -33.48 -61.87
N GLY A 6 -39.15 -32.75 -60.74
CA GLY A 6 -39.83 -33.23 -59.54
C GLY A 6 -38.82 -33.94 -58.64
N LEU A 7 -38.24 -33.24 -57.66
CA LEU A 7 -37.77 -33.92 -56.43
C LEU A 7 -37.76 -32.97 -55.25
N SER A 8 -38.65 -33.31 -54.37
CA SER A 8 -38.67 -32.84 -52.98
C SER A 8 -37.38 -33.23 -52.20
N GLY A 9 -36.88 -32.37 -51.39
CA GLY A 9 -35.77 -32.74 -50.56
C GLY A 9 -35.66 -31.88 -49.30
N GLY A 10 -36.35 -32.36 -48.30
CA GLY A 10 -35.81 -32.42 -46.94
C GLY A 10 -35.46 -31.14 -46.19
N LYS A 11 -36.45 -30.53 -45.57
CA LYS A 11 -36.22 -29.70 -44.43
C LYS A 11 -35.64 -30.56 -43.27
N ARG A 12 -34.34 -30.47 -43.01
CA ARG A 12 -33.76 -31.01 -41.78
C ARG A 12 -33.88 -29.97 -40.71
N ASN A 13 -34.68 -30.25 -39.70
CA ASN A 13 -34.76 -29.53 -38.44
C ASN A 13 -33.41 -29.54 -37.75
N ALA A 14 -32.75 -28.38 -37.68
CA ALA A 14 -31.68 -28.14 -36.71
C ALA A 14 -32.37 -27.80 -35.40
N ALA A 15 -32.49 -28.77 -34.52
CA ALA A 15 -32.89 -28.56 -33.14
C ALA A 15 -31.81 -27.73 -32.46
N LEU A 16 -32.13 -26.50 -32.17
CA LEU A 16 -31.37 -25.59 -31.32
C LEU A 16 -31.26 -26.18 -29.90
N TYR A 17 -30.07 -26.61 -29.52
CA TYR A 17 -29.75 -26.82 -28.14
C TYR A 17 -29.64 -25.42 -27.49
N GLY A 18 -30.76 -24.94 -26.99
CA GLY A 18 -30.80 -23.80 -26.08
C GLY A 18 -30.20 -24.20 -24.75
N ILE A 19 -28.88 -24.02 -24.61
CA ILE A 19 -28.26 -24.02 -23.29
C ILE A 19 -28.59 -22.67 -22.66
N SER A 20 -29.73 -22.62 -21.99
CA SER A 20 -30.06 -21.53 -21.06
C SER A 20 -29.09 -21.64 -19.89
N PHE A 21 -28.05 -20.81 -19.89
CA PHE A 21 -27.32 -20.51 -18.66
C PHE A 21 -28.28 -19.76 -17.74
N LEU A 22 -29.04 -20.49 -16.95
CA LEU A 22 -29.68 -19.95 -15.76
C LEU A 22 -28.55 -19.46 -14.85
N SER A 23 -28.22 -18.17 -14.96
CA SER A 23 -27.44 -17.52 -13.91
C SER A 23 -28.27 -17.67 -12.63
N LYS A 24 -27.90 -18.60 -11.77
CA LYS A 24 -28.45 -18.66 -10.42
C LYS A 24 -28.21 -17.29 -9.80
N THR A 25 -29.27 -16.50 -9.66
CA THR A 25 -29.24 -15.27 -8.88
C THR A 25 -28.76 -15.66 -7.50
N VAL A 26 -27.57 -15.16 -7.12
CA VAL A 26 -26.98 -15.44 -5.80
C VAL A 26 -27.88 -14.79 -4.76
N THR A 27 -28.69 -15.59 -4.09
CA THR A 27 -29.69 -15.13 -3.09
C THR A 27 -29.04 -14.62 -1.79
N ASN A 28 -27.76 -14.94 -1.55
CA ASN A 28 -26.99 -14.47 -0.41
C ASN A 28 -25.58 -14.07 -0.86
N ILE A 29 -25.41 -12.79 -1.15
CA ILE A 29 -24.14 -12.23 -1.66
C ILE A 29 -23.04 -12.36 -0.61
N SER A 30 -23.34 -12.07 0.66
CA SER A 30 -22.36 -12.17 1.75
C SER A 30 -21.80 -13.58 1.92
N ALA A 31 -22.68 -14.62 1.85
CA ALA A 31 -22.25 -16.02 1.89
C ALA A 31 -21.38 -16.41 0.69
N SER A 32 -21.74 -15.95 -0.50
CA SER A 32 -20.96 -16.17 -1.72
C SER A 32 -19.58 -15.53 -1.64
N ILE A 33 -19.50 -14.28 -1.21
CA ILE A 33 -18.25 -13.54 -1.01
C ILE A 33 -17.36 -14.26 0.03
N ARG A 34 -17.95 -14.62 1.19
CA ARG A 34 -17.24 -15.33 2.25
C ARG A 34 -16.65 -16.65 1.75
N GLN A 35 -17.43 -17.43 0.96
CA GLN A 35 -16.94 -18.70 0.40
C GLN A 35 -15.80 -18.48 -0.61
N ARG A 36 -15.90 -17.45 -1.45
CA ARG A 36 -14.84 -17.09 -2.42
C ARG A 36 -13.55 -16.68 -1.70
N LEU A 37 -13.65 -15.87 -0.64
CA LEU A 37 -12.51 -15.49 0.20
C LEU A 37 -11.89 -16.70 0.91
N LEU A 38 -12.71 -17.64 1.42
CA LEU A 38 -12.20 -18.87 2.01
C LEU A 38 -11.44 -19.74 1.00
N ASN A 39 -11.96 -19.86 -0.22
CA ASN A 39 -11.27 -20.58 -1.29
C ASN A 39 -9.94 -19.88 -1.65
N LEU A 40 -9.94 -18.55 -1.74
CA LEU A 40 -8.74 -17.77 -2.02
C LEU A 40 -7.68 -17.93 -0.92
N ALA A 41 -8.08 -17.91 0.37
CA ALA A 41 -7.20 -18.15 1.50
C ALA A 41 -6.52 -19.53 1.42
N ARG A 42 -7.29 -20.56 1.07
CA ARG A 42 -6.76 -21.94 0.87
C ARG A 42 -5.79 -22.00 -0.30
N THR A 43 -6.11 -21.38 -1.43
CA THR A 43 -5.25 -21.37 -2.62
C THR A 43 -3.94 -20.66 -2.37
N ARG A 44 -3.96 -19.56 -1.60
CA ARG A 44 -2.78 -18.75 -1.27
C ARG A 44 -2.03 -19.22 -0.02
N ASN A 45 -2.57 -20.20 0.70
CA ASN A 45 -2.08 -20.62 2.01
C ASN A 45 -1.96 -19.45 3.01
N GLU A 46 -2.93 -18.52 2.95
CA GLU A 46 -3.01 -17.34 3.82
C GLU A 46 -4.01 -17.56 4.97
N ASP A 47 -3.81 -16.86 6.08
CA ASP A 47 -4.77 -16.81 7.19
C ASP A 47 -6.09 -16.19 6.72
N PHE A 48 -7.21 -16.90 6.94
CA PHE A 48 -8.52 -16.45 6.50
C PHE A 48 -8.97 -15.14 7.19
N GLY A 49 -8.64 -14.97 8.48
CA GLY A 49 -8.95 -13.75 9.20
C GLY A 49 -8.19 -12.55 8.66
N LEU A 50 -6.94 -12.73 8.27
CA LEU A 50 -6.15 -11.71 7.58
C LEU A 50 -6.77 -11.34 6.23
N LEU A 51 -7.19 -12.35 5.45
CA LEU A 51 -7.80 -12.12 4.13
C LEU A 51 -9.15 -11.39 4.25
N LEU A 52 -9.95 -11.71 5.28
CA LEU A 52 -11.19 -10.98 5.59
C LEU A 52 -10.89 -9.52 5.91
N THR A 53 -9.86 -9.25 6.71
CA THR A 53 -9.45 -7.87 7.04
C THR A 53 -8.99 -7.12 5.79
N LYS A 54 -8.16 -7.74 4.95
CA LYS A 54 -7.72 -7.15 3.67
C LYS A 54 -8.91 -6.81 2.76
N TYR A 55 -9.88 -7.73 2.64
CA TYR A 55 -11.07 -7.48 1.84
C TYR A 55 -11.91 -6.33 2.42
N ALA A 56 -12.09 -6.29 3.73
CA ALA A 56 -12.83 -5.20 4.37
C ALA A 56 -12.10 -3.84 4.21
N LEU A 57 -10.76 -3.80 4.31
CA LEU A 57 -9.96 -2.61 4.01
C LEU A 57 -10.14 -2.18 2.54
N GLU A 58 -10.04 -3.10 1.59
CA GLU A 58 -10.29 -2.80 0.18
C GLU A 58 -11.69 -2.18 -0.03
N ARG A 59 -12.72 -2.73 0.61
CA ARG A 59 -14.09 -2.24 0.44
C ARG A 59 -14.36 -0.91 1.13
N ILE A 60 -13.68 -0.59 2.24
CA ILE A 60 -13.77 0.75 2.81
C ILE A 60 -12.99 1.77 1.97
N LEU A 61 -11.83 1.40 1.41
CA LEU A 61 -11.12 2.21 0.43
C LEU A 61 -12.02 2.54 -0.78
N TYR A 62 -12.81 1.56 -1.24
CA TYR A 62 -13.76 1.79 -2.33
C TYR A 62 -14.85 2.80 -1.91
N ARG A 63 -15.42 2.70 -0.70
CA ARG A 63 -16.40 3.67 -0.20
C ARG A 63 -15.79 5.07 -0.08
N ILE A 64 -14.57 5.21 0.41
CA ILE A 64 -13.84 6.49 0.42
C ILE A 64 -13.76 7.04 -1.01
N SER A 65 -13.40 6.22 -1.99
CA SER A 65 -13.23 6.61 -3.39
C SER A 65 -14.54 7.06 -4.06
N GLN A 66 -15.70 6.58 -3.57
CA GLN A 66 -17.02 6.94 -4.06
C GLN A 66 -17.67 8.09 -3.28
N SER A 67 -17.08 8.48 -2.16
CA SER A 67 -17.59 9.54 -1.29
C SER A 67 -17.15 10.95 -1.74
N LYS A 68 -17.74 11.96 -1.14
CA LYS A 68 -17.29 13.37 -1.30
C LYS A 68 -15.89 13.61 -0.74
N TYR A 69 -15.38 12.67 0.07
CA TYR A 69 -14.08 12.75 0.75
C TYR A 69 -12.91 12.18 -0.06
N ARG A 70 -13.15 11.71 -1.31
CA ARG A 70 -12.12 11.07 -2.16
C ARG A 70 -10.88 11.90 -2.45
N THR A 71 -10.95 13.22 -2.28
CA THR A 71 -9.83 14.14 -2.51
C THR A 71 -9.13 14.59 -1.23
N ILE A 72 -9.68 14.26 -0.07
CA ILE A 72 -9.15 14.68 1.24
C ILE A 72 -8.08 13.71 1.74
N PHE A 73 -8.30 12.40 1.51
CA PHE A 73 -7.45 11.35 2.02
C PHE A 73 -6.46 10.87 0.97
N VAL A 74 -5.18 10.90 1.33
CA VAL A 74 -4.09 10.35 0.51
C VAL A 74 -3.58 9.08 1.18
N LEU A 75 -3.73 7.93 0.51
CA LEU A 75 -3.28 6.63 1.03
C LEU A 75 -1.76 6.61 1.19
N LYS A 76 -1.29 6.19 2.36
CA LYS A 76 0.12 5.97 2.67
C LYS A 76 0.35 4.59 3.32
N GLY A 77 1.55 4.31 3.78
CA GLY A 77 1.84 3.11 4.55
C GLY A 77 1.91 1.82 3.75
N ALA A 78 1.67 0.70 4.45
CA ALA A 78 1.96 -0.64 3.91
C ALA A 78 1.04 -1.06 2.77
N LEU A 79 -0.19 -0.56 2.71
CA LEU A 79 -1.12 -0.90 1.62
C LEU A 79 -0.63 -0.42 0.23
N LEU A 80 0.27 0.56 0.18
CA LEU A 80 0.87 1.01 -1.08
C LEU A 80 1.66 -0.10 -1.79
N PHE A 81 2.23 -1.04 -1.05
CA PHE A 81 2.96 -2.16 -1.65
C PHE A 81 2.03 -3.10 -2.43
N GLU A 82 0.75 -3.23 -2.04
CA GLU A 82 -0.24 -3.97 -2.83
C GLU A 82 -0.56 -3.29 -4.19
N LEU A 83 -0.33 -1.96 -4.30
CA LEU A 83 -0.42 -1.22 -5.55
C LEU A 83 0.81 -1.40 -6.43
N TRP A 84 1.98 -1.51 -5.81
CA TRP A 84 3.25 -1.38 -6.50
C TRP A 84 3.88 -2.72 -6.88
N THR A 85 3.48 -3.82 -6.20
CA THR A 85 4.08 -5.13 -6.41
C THR A 85 3.00 -6.17 -6.73
N GLU A 86 3.29 -7.05 -7.69
CA GLU A 86 2.45 -8.21 -7.97
C GLU A 86 2.64 -9.32 -6.93
N GLN A 87 3.74 -9.28 -6.21
CA GLN A 87 4.08 -10.24 -5.18
C GLN A 87 3.52 -9.81 -3.83
N ALA A 88 3.13 -10.79 -3.03
CA ALA A 88 2.66 -10.52 -1.68
C ALA A 88 3.78 -9.86 -0.86
N HIS A 89 3.52 -8.67 -0.36
CA HIS A 89 4.35 -7.97 0.62
C HIS A 89 3.93 -8.38 2.04
N ARG A 90 4.66 -7.91 3.06
CA ARG A 90 4.29 -8.19 4.45
C ARG A 90 2.82 -7.78 4.72
N PRO A 91 2.07 -8.59 5.49
CA PRO A 91 0.68 -8.28 5.77
C PRO A 91 0.53 -7.03 6.62
N THR A 92 -0.54 -6.27 6.35
CA THR A 92 -1.02 -5.21 7.23
C THR A 92 -2.48 -5.45 7.59
N ARG A 93 -2.93 -4.87 8.70
CA ARG A 93 -4.32 -4.96 9.20
C ARG A 93 -4.97 -3.59 9.37
N ASP A 94 -4.26 -2.56 8.98
CA ASP A 94 -4.62 -1.15 9.07
C ASP A 94 -4.41 -0.45 7.72
N ALA A 95 -5.08 0.67 7.56
CA ALA A 95 -4.83 1.60 6.47
C ALA A 95 -4.29 2.90 7.06
N ASP A 96 -3.26 3.44 6.42
CA ASP A 96 -2.68 4.72 6.80
C ASP A 96 -3.05 5.79 5.76
N PHE A 97 -3.47 6.95 6.22
CA PHE A 97 -3.76 8.09 5.36
C PHE A 97 -3.05 9.36 5.84
N LEU A 98 -2.74 10.23 4.90
CA LEU A 98 -2.54 11.65 5.18
C LEU A 98 -3.85 12.36 4.88
N SER A 99 -4.34 13.19 5.83
CA SER A 99 -5.44 14.10 5.58
C SER A 99 -4.93 15.48 5.19
N GLN A 100 -5.61 16.10 4.22
CA GLN A 100 -5.41 17.49 3.84
C GLN A 100 -6.28 18.45 4.68
N ASP A 101 -7.20 17.92 5.47
CA ASP A 101 -8.08 18.65 6.38
C ASP A 101 -7.46 18.82 7.78
N GLU A 102 -8.19 19.52 8.65
CA GLU A 102 -7.78 19.77 10.03
C GLU A 102 -7.74 18.49 10.88
N ASN A 103 -6.78 18.45 11.82
CA ASN A 103 -6.69 17.40 12.84
C ASN A 103 -7.81 17.54 13.88
N ASN A 104 -9.01 17.14 13.52
CA ASN A 104 -10.20 17.20 14.37
C ASN A 104 -10.87 15.83 14.48
N PRO A 105 -10.70 15.10 15.63
CA PRO A 105 -11.27 13.77 15.80
C PRO A 105 -12.80 13.73 15.64
N VAL A 106 -13.51 14.76 16.09
CA VAL A 106 -14.99 14.80 16.01
C VAL A 106 -15.46 14.88 14.56
N LEU A 107 -14.80 15.72 13.75
CA LEU A 107 -15.10 15.82 12.31
C LEU A 107 -14.75 14.53 11.58
N LEU A 108 -13.63 13.91 11.92
CA LEU A 108 -13.21 12.64 11.31
C LEU A 108 -14.16 11.50 11.68
N GLU A 109 -14.64 11.43 12.93
CA GLU A 109 -15.63 10.44 13.32
C GLU A 109 -16.92 10.60 12.49
N ALA A 110 -17.44 11.82 12.35
CA ALA A 110 -18.60 12.11 11.52
C ALA A 110 -18.34 11.73 10.04
N THR A 111 -17.16 12.06 9.51
CA THR A 111 -16.74 11.71 8.16
C THR A 111 -16.78 10.20 7.93
N PHE A 112 -16.22 9.41 8.84
CA PHE A 112 -16.18 7.95 8.67
C PHE A 112 -17.54 7.29 8.92
N LYS A 113 -18.43 7.87 9.74
CA LYS A 113 -19.84 7.45 9.81
C LYS A 113 -20.53 7.60 8.45
N GLU A 114 -20.31 8.72 7.75
CA GLU A 114 -20.84 8.90 6.40
C GLU A 114 -20.16 7.93 5.38
N VAL A 115 -18.86 7.72 5.47
CA VAL A 115 -18.14 6.77 4.60
C VAL A 115 -18.69 5.36 4.76
N CYS A 116 -18.97 4.90 6.00
CA CYS A 116 -19.56 3.59 6.26
C CYS A 116 -20.90 3.40 5.57
N THR A 117 -21.69 4.47 5.41
CA THR A 117 -23.02 4.45 4.79
C THR A 117 -23.01 4.83 3.31
N THR A 118 -21.84 5.08 2.70
CA THR A 118 -21.73 5.39 1.27
C THR A 118 -22.35 4.26 0.44
N SER A 119 -23.33 4.63 -0.40
CA SER A 119 -24.03 3.69 -1.27
C SER A 119 -23.10 3.15 -2.36
N VAL A 120 -22.96 1.84 -2.43
CA VAL A 120 -22.17 1.12 -3.43
C VAL A 120 -22.94 -0.14 -3.88
N ALA A 121 -22.49 -0.76 -4.99
CA ALA A 121 -22.99 -2.07 -5.35
C ALA A 121 -22.70 -3.08 -4.23
N ASP A 122 -23.66 -3.99 -4.00
CA ASP A 122 -23.56 -4.96 -2.90
C ASP A 122 -22.28 -5.82 -3.02
N ASP A 123 -21.39 -5.63 -2.06
CA ASP A 123 -20.10 -6.33 -1.90
C ASP A 123 -20.10 -7.28 -0.69
N GLY A 124 -21.28 -7.55 -0.15
CA GLY A 124 -21.51 -8.46 0.98
C GLY A 124 -21.11 -7.89 2.34
N LEU A 125 -20.46 -6.71 2.41
CA LEU A 125 -20.00 -6.07 3.64
C LEU A 125 -20.95 -4.98 4.12
N ILE A 126 -21.19 -4.97 5.42
CA ILE A 126 -21.88 -3.88 6.13
C ILE A 126 -20.87 -3.29 7.11
N PHE A 127 -20.64 -1.98 7.04
CA PHE A 127 -19.89 -1.26 8.06
C PHE A 127 -20.86 -0.57 9.01
N ASP A 128 -20.61 -0.72 10.31
CA ASP A 128 -21.48 -0.19 11.36
C ASP A 128 -21.06 1.26 11.71
N PRO A 129 -21.82 2.27 11.29
CA PRO A 129 -21.50 3.66 11.56
C PRO A 129 -21.56 4.01 13.05
N GLU A 130 -22.36 3.29 13.85
CA GLU A 130 -22.48 3.56 15.28
C GLU A 130 -21.27 3.04 16.07
N SER A 131 -20.51 2.13 15.49
CA SER A 131 -19.26 1.63 16.07
C SER A 131 -18.04 2.52 15.79
N VAL A 132 -18.18 3.57 14.97
CA VAL A 132 -17.08 4.46 14.62
C VAL A 132 -16.64 5.27 15.82
N THR A 133 -15.37 5.21 16.11
CA THR A 133 -14.70 6.01 17.15
C THR A 133 -13.45 6.66 16.62
N ALA A 134 -13.13 7.86 17.08
CA ALA A 134 -11.92 8.60 16.73
C ALA A 134 -11.12 8.91 17.99
N GLN A 135 -9.84 8.54 17.99
CA GLN A 135 -8.93 8.76 19.11
C GLN A 135 -7.65 9.41 18.64
N ARG A 136 -7.15 10.42 19.38
CA ARG A 136 -5.82 10.95 19.14
C ARG A 136 -4.77 9.89 19.42
N ILE A 137 -3.82 9.74 18.52
CA ILE A 137 -2.65 8.88 18.68
C ILE A 137 -1.39 9.73 18.53
N LYS A 138 -0.32 9.29 19.19
CA LYS A 138 1.01 9.83 18.93
C LYS A 138 1.70 8.89 17.95
N GLU A 139 1.94 9.35 16.73
CA GLU A 139 2.76 8.60 15.76
C GLU A 139 4.23 8.65 16.15
N ASP A 140 4.67 9.82 16.69
CA ASP A 140 5.98 10.10 17.30
C ASP A 140 5.82 11.17 18.41
N ALA A 141 6.90 11.51 19.12
CA ALA A 141 6.87 12.48 20.21
C ALA A 141 6.26 13.85 19.81
N ASP A 142 6.35 14.22 18.53
CA ASP A 142 5.94 15.52 18.00
C ASP A 142 4.81 15.44 16.97
N TYR A 143 4.29 14.24 16.66
CA TYR A 143 3.31 14.02 15.59
C TYR A 143 2.02 13.45 16.15
N GLU A 144 0.96 14.26 16.16
CA GLU A 144 -0.37 13.83 16.56
C GLU A 144 -1.16 13.36 15.32
N GLY A 145 -1.55 12.09 15.33
CA GLY A 145 -2.49 11.50 14.39
C GLY A 145 -3.85 11.25 15.02
N VAL A 146 -4.78 10.76 14.22
CA VAL A 146 -6.08 10.26 14.69
C VAL A 146 -6.28 8.83 14.21
N ARG A 147 -6.60 7.95 15.14
CA ARG A 147 -7.02 6.57 14.86
C ARG A 147 -8.53 6.50 14.80
N ILE A 148 -9.02 6.03 13.68
CA ILE A 148 -10.42 5.68 13.47
C ILE A 148 -10.56 4.16 13.62
N SER A 149 -11.50 3.73 14.44
CA SER A 149 -11.80 2.31 14.65
C SER A 149 -13.30 2.07 14.52
N PHE A 150 -13.67 1.02 13.79
CA PHE A 150 -15.05 0.61 13.59
C PHE A 150 -15.16 -0.86 13.19
N LEU A 151 -16.38 -1.34 13.02
CA LEU A 151 -16.68 -2.73 12.71
C LEU A 151 -17.25 -2.88 11.31
N GLY A 152 -16.72 -3.86 10.59
CA GLY A 152 -17.33 -4.43 9.41
C GLY A 152 -17.91 -5.80 9.69
N PHE A 153 -18.97 -6.17 8.97
CA PHE A 153 -19.62 -7.47 9.06
C PHE A 153 -19.74 -8.12 7.70
N LEU A 154 -19.28 -9.37 7.60
CA LEU A 154 -19.53 -10.25 6.47
C LEU A 154 -20.26 -11.48 6.98
N GLU A 155 -21.58 -11.60 6.76
CA GLU A 155 -22.47 -12.53 7.46
C GLU A 155 -22.34 -12.38 8.98
N LYS A 156 -21.85 -13.47 9.63
CA LYS A 156 -21.62 -13.49 11.10
C LYS A 156 -20.19 -13.11 11.48
N ALA A 157 -19.29 -12.92 10.52
CA ALA A 157 -17.92 -12.53 10.79
C ALA A 157 -17.87 -11.05 11.16
N ARG A 158 -17.35 -10.76 12.35
CA ARG A 158 -17.07 -9.41 12.84
C ARG A 158 -15.63 -9.07 12.53
N ILE A 159 -15.41 -7.99 11.79
CA ILE A 159 -14.10 -7.58 11.28
C ILE A 159 -13.77 -6.19 11.85
N PRO A 160 -12.85 -6.08 12.82
CA PRO A 160 -12.41 -4.80 13.31
C PRO A 160 -11.57 -4.10 12.22
N ILE A 161 -11.88 -2.83 11.96
CA ILE A 161 -11.17 -1.97 11.01
C ILE A 161 -10.47 -0.87 11.78
N GLN A 162 -9.23 -0.62 11.42
CA GLN A 162 -8.43 0.48 11.93
C GLN A 162 -7.88 1.30 10.78
N ILE A 163 -8.00 2.61 10.90
CA ILE A 163 -7.46 3.59 9.95
C ILE A 163 -6.71 4.64 10.74
N ASP A 164 -5.44 4.83 10.43
CA ASP A 164 -4.60 5.83 11.07
C ASP A 164 -4.43 7.04 10.13
N ILE A 165 -4.68 8.22 10.62
CA ILE A 165 -4.69 9.46 9.84
C ILE A 165 -3.64 10.40 10.40
N GLY A 166 -2.61 10.68 9.61
CA GLY A 166 -1.61 11.70 9.86
C GLY A 166 -1.97 13.03 9.20
N PHE A 167 -1.26 14.10 9.57
CA PHE A 167 -1.54 15.46 9.10
C PHE A 167 -0.26 16.20 8.76
N GLY A 168 -0.32 16.97 7.68
CA GLY A 168 0.68 17.97 7.35
C GLY A 168 2.04 17.44 6.89
N ASP A 169 2.21 16.15 6.57
CA ASP A 169 3.41 15.64 5.94
C ASP A 169 3.62 16.24 4.55
N ALA A 170 4.88 16.37 4.14
CA ALA A 170 5.23 16.81 2.80
C ALA A 170 5.14 15.65 1.82
N ILE A 171 4.49 15.87 0.67
CA ILE A 171 4.43 14.89 -0.43
C ILE A 171 5.32 15.37 -1.58
N THR A 172 6.22 14.52 -2.04
CA THR A 172 7.17 14.83 -3.11
C THR A 172 7.36 13.60 -4.02
N PRO A 173 7.26 13.75 -5.36
CA PRO A 173 7.03 15.00 -6.10
C PRO A 173 5.59 15.54 -5.98
N HIS A 174 4.57 14.70 -6.03
CA HIS A 174 3.14 15.03 -5.91
C HIS A 174 2.32 13.78 -5.65
N VAL A 175 1.08 13.96 -5.21
CA VAL A 175 0.14 12.84 -5.05
C VAL A 175 -0.11 12.14 -6.39
N VAL A 176 -0.24 10.83 -6.34
CA VAL A 176 -0.51 9.99 -7.52
C VAL A 176 -1.94 9.46 -7.43
N LYS A 177 -2.69 9.52 -8.54
CA LYS A 177 -3.99 8.87 -8.61
C LYS A 177 -3.79 7.43 -9.04
N SER A 178 -4.14 6.48 -8.18
CA SER A 178 -3.88 5.06 -8.38
C SER A 178 -5.15 4.23 -8.25
N THR A 179 -5.21 3.13 -9.02
CA THR A 179 -6.27 2.13 -8.90
C THR A 179 -5.79 1.01 -7.99
N PHE A 180 -6.41 0.86 -6.81
CA PHE A 180 -6.07 -0.21 -5.86
C PHE A 180 -6.60 -1.55 -6.39
N PRO A 181 -5.81 -2.65 -6.35
CA PRO A 181 -6.23 -3.93 -6.89
C PRO A 181 -7.45 -4.49 -6.16
N ALA A 182 -8.44 -4.96 -6.91
CA ALA A 182 -9.59 -5.63 -6.33
C ALA A 182 -9.30 -7.12 -6.09
N MET A 183 -9.53 -7.59 -4.88
CA MET A 183 -9.26 -8.97 -4.47
C MET A 183 -10.23 -9.97 -5.13
N LEU A 184 -11.46 -9.55 -5.33
CA LEU A 184 -12.51 -10.26 -6.04
C LEU A 184 -12.97 -9.43 -7.25
N ASN A 185 -13.89 -10.00 -8.09
CA ASN A 185 -14.39 -9.32 -9.29
C ASN A 185 -15.36 -8.15 -8.96
N GLY A 186 -14.96 -7.28 -8.07
CA GLY A 186 -15.68 -6.05 -7.73
C GLY A 186 -15.04 -4.81 -8.36
N PRO A 187 -15.70 -3.65 -8.29
CA PRO A 187 -15.10 -2.40 -8.72
C PRO A 187 -13.89 -2.04 -7.84
N ALA A 188 -12.80 -1.63 -8.49
CA ALA A 188 -11.56 -1.29 -7.83
C ALA A 188 -11.62 0.14 -7.25
N PRO A 189 -11.07 0.39 -6.04
CA PRO A 189 -10.90 1.73 -5.49
C PRO A 189 -9.97 2.58 -6.36
N VAL A 190 -10.34 3.84 -6.61
CA VAL A 190 -9.46 4.83 -7.25
C VAL A 190 -9.15 5.93 -6.24
N LEU A 191 -7.91 6.02 -5.79
CA LEU A 191 -7.49 6.82 -4.64
C LEU A 191 -6.33 7.76 -5.00
N LEU A 192 -6.17 8.80 -4.20
CA LEU A 192 -4.92 9.54 -4.11
C LEU A 192 -3.94 8.74 -3.25
N THR A 193 -2.69 8.64 -3.67
CA THR A 193 -1.65 7.83 -3.02
C THR A 193 -0.33 8.58 -2.93
N TYR A 194 0.49 8.21 -1.96
CA TYR A 194 1.87 8.68 -1.90
C TYR A 194 2.69 8.18 -3.08
N PRO A 195 3.63 8.98 -3.60
CA PRO A 195 4.72 8.49 -4.43
C PRO A 195 5.75 7.73 -3.58
N LYS A 196 6.54 6.86 -4.22
CA LYS A 196 7.53 6.02 -3.55
C LYS A 196 8.62 6.84 -2.84
N GLU A 197 9.00 7.97 -3.43
CA GLU A 197 10.02 8.89 -2.92
C GLU A 197 9.62 9.48 -1.55
N THR A 198 8.35 9.83 -1.38
CA THR A 198 7.84 10.28 -0.07
C THR A 198 7.92 9.17 0.97
N VAL A 199 7.56 7.93 0.60
CA VAL A 199 7.65 6.78 1.52
C VAL A 199 9.10 6.52 1.94
N ILE A 200 10.04 6.59 0.99
CA ILE A 200 11.47 6.45 1.28
C ILE A 200 11.93 7.54 2.24
N ALA A 201 11.60 8.79 1.94
CA ALA A 201 12.02 9.94 2.75
C ALA A 201 11.50 9.87 4.19
N GLU A 202 10.22 9.49 4.40
CA GLU A 202 9.64 9.33 5.74
C GLU A 202 10.29 8.20 6.54
N LYS A 203 10.55 7.05 5.88
CA LYS A 203 11.19 5.91 6.55
C LYS A 203 12.66 6.19 6.87
N PHE A 204 13.38 6.85 5.97
CA PHE A 204 14.75 7.26 6.20
C PHE A 204 14.85 8.31 7.34
N GLU A 205 13.94 9.28 7.35
CA GLU A 205 13.87 10.27 8.44
C GLU A 205 13.64 9.58 9.79
N ALA A 206 12.70 8.62 9.86
CA ALA A 206 12.45 7.86 11.08
C ALA A 206 13.67 7.03 11.53
N MET A 207 14.47 6.48 10.60
CA MET A 207 15.71 5.78 10.93
C MET A 207 16.73 6.73 11.56
N VAL A 208 16.86 7.93 11.02
CA VAL A 208 17.78 8.96 11.55
C VAL A 208 17.30 9.47 12.91
N LYS A 209 16.03 9.84 13.02
CA LYS A 209 15.43 10.40 14.24
C LYS A 209 15.46 9.43 15.42
N LEU A 210 15.13 8.18 15.19
CA LEU A 210 15.05 7.17 16.25
C LEU A 210 16.40 6.57 16.61
N GLY A 211 17.38 6.59 15.70
CA GLY A 211 18.71 6.07 15.94
C GLY A 211 18.71 4.67 16.55
N ILE A 212 19.46 4.46 17.65
CA ILE A 212 19.53 3.15 18.31
C ILE A 212 18.20 2.70 18.94
N ALA A 213 17.29 3.62 19.28
CA ALA A 213 15.99 3.29 19.80
C ALA A 213 15.01 2.73 18.75
N ASN A 214 15.39 2.75 17.47
CA ASN A 214 14.54 2.31 16.39
C ASN A 214 14.24 0.80 16.47
N SER A 215 12.97 0.44 16.66
CA SER A 215 12.45 -0.93 16.66
C SER A 215 11.58 -1.25 15.43
N ARG A 216 11.50 -0.33 14.47
CA ARG A 216 10.62 -0.40 13.30
C ARG A 216 11.25 -1.25 12.18
N MET A 217 11.50 -2.53 12.44
CA MET A 217 12.12 -3.46 11.48
C MET A 217 11.39 -3.52 10.13
N LYS A 218 10.08 -3.25 10.14
CA LYS A 218 9.27 -3.13 8.92
C LYS A 218 9.78 -2.05 7.97
N ASP A 219 10.32 -0.94 8.49
CA ASP A 219 10.77 0.17 7.65
C ASP A 219 12.07 -0.18 6.92
N PHE A 220 12.96 -0.94 7.54
CA PHE A 220 14.16 -1.48 6.88
C PHE A 220 13.79 -2.43 5.74
N HIS A 221 12.87 -3.36 5.98
CA HIS A 221 12.37 -4.26 4.94
C HIS A 221 11.71 -3.49 3.78
N ASP A 222 10.84 -2.52 4.10
CA ASP A 222 10.11 -1.74 3.11
C ASP A 222 11.08 -0.92 2.23
N LEU A 223 12.10 -0.25 2.82
CA LEU A 223 13.11 0.50 2.07
C LEU A 223 13.94 -0.41 1.17
N ARG A 224 14.37 -1.56 1.68
CA ARG A 224 15.08 -2.57 0.88
C ARG A 224 14.23 -2.99 -0.32
N THR A 225 12.97 -3.33 -0.11
CA THR A 225 12.05 -3.71 -1.18
C THR A 225 11.90 -2.62 -2.23
N LEU A 226 11.76 -1.36 -1.81
CA LEU A 226 11.66 -0.24 -2.75
C LEU A 226 12.94 -0.08 -3.59
N SER A 227 14.11 -0.16 -2.98
CA SER A 227 15.39 -0.05 -3.69
C SER A 227 15.65 -1.21 -4.65
N ASP A 228 15.16 -2.41 -4.34
CA ASP A 228 15.35 -3.60 -5.17
C ASP A 228 14.41 -3.65 -6.37
N LEU A 229 13.20 -3.12 -6.25
CA LEU A 229 12.16 -3.32 -7.25
C LEU A 229 11.92 -2.12 -8.16
N PHE A 230 12.35 -0.91 -7.78
CA PHE A 230 11.99 0.30 -8.51
C PHE A 230 13.17 1.17 -8.90
N SER A 231 12.96 1.91 -9.98
CA SER A 231 13.89 2.95 -10.43
C SER A 231 13.59 4.27 -9.74
N PHE A 232 14.63 5.08 -9.50
CA PHE A 232 14.51 6.40 -8.88
C PHE A 232 15.42 7.41 -9.58
N GLU A 233 14.95 8.67 -9.61
CA GLU A 233 15.73 9.83 -10.03
C GLU A 233 16.34 10.50 -8.81
N GLY A 234 17.65 10.69 -8.81
CA GLY A 234 18.37 11.24 -7.67
C GLY A 234 17.90 12.63 -7.23
N ALA A 235 17.57 13.50 -8.19
CA ALA A 235 17.07 14.84 -7.91
C ALA A 235 15.71 14.81 -7.20
N VAL A 236 14.78 13.92 -7.64
CA VAL A 236 13.44 13.79 -7.04
C VAL A 236 13.54 13.22 -5.63
N LEU A 237 14.37 12.18 -5.43
CA LEU A 237 14.59 11.60 -4.11
C LEU A 237 15.29 12.59 -3.16
N SER A 238 16.23 13.38 -3.65
CA SER A 238 16.87 14.46 -2.88
C SER A 238 15.86 15.50 -2.40
N ASP A 239 14.94 15.94 -3.27
CA ASP A 239 13.88 16.90 -2.91
C ASP A 239 12.92 16.30 -1.87
N ALA A 240 12.53 15.02 -2.02
CA ALA A 240 11.69 14.32 -1.08
C ALA A 240 12.34 14.26 0.33
N ILE A 241 13.62 13.89 0.41
CA ILE A 241 14.37 13.84 1.67
C ILE A 241 14.44 15.24 2.30
N LYS A 242 14.86 16.26 1.55
CA LYS A 242 14.96 17.64 2.06
C LYS A 242 13.64 18.13 2.64
N ARG A 243 12.53 17.95 1.91
CA ARG A 243 11.20 18.42 2.34
C ARG A 243 10.68 17.67 3.54
N THR A 244 10.85 16.34 3.60
CA THR A 244 10.43 15.51 4.73
C THR A 244 11.19 15.88 5.99
N PHE A 245 12.55 15.96 5.94
CA PHE A 245 13.37 16.34 7.08
C PHE A 245 13.07 17.76 7.55
N GLY A 246 12.93 18.71 6.62
CA GLY A 246 12.55 20.09 6.92
C GLY A 246 11.18 20.18 7.59
N ARG A 247 10.18 19.47 7.06
CA ARG A 247 8.81 19.46 7.61
C ARG A 247 8.76 18.85 9.01
N ARG A 248 9.50 17.77 9.25
CA ARG A 248 9.57 17.07 10.54
C ARG A 248 10.59 17.68 11.50
N LYS A 249 11.29 18.75 11.09
CA LYS A 249 12.33 19.43 11.86
C LYS A 249 13.45 18.50 12.34
N THR A 250 13.71 17.44 11.59
CA THR A 250 14.83 16.54 11.82
C THR A 250 16.05 17.07 11.08
N ALA A 251 17.18 17.19 11.76
CA ALA A 251 18.42 17.61 11.11
C ALA A 251 18.89 16.56 10.11
N LEU A 252 19.30 17.01 8.91
CA LEU A 252 19.96 16.12 7.95
C LEU A 252 21.32 15.72 8.53
N PRO A 253 21.69 14.43 8.50
CA PRO A 253 23.04 14.00 8.88
C PRO A 253 24.08 14.62 7.94
N THR A 254 25.09 15.31 8.48
CA THR A 254 26.05 16.07 7.66
C THR A 254 27.43 15.42 7.55
N ALA A 255 28.00 14.95 8.64
CA ALA A 255 29.36 14.42 8.67
C ALA A 255 29.43 12.95 9.12
N GLU A 256 28.51 12.52 9.97
CA GLU A 256 28.52 11.19 10.56
C GLU A 256 27.50 10.27 9.88
N ARG A 257 27.89 9.02 9.74
CA ARG A 257 27.01 7.94 9.29
C ARG A 257 25.88 7.78 10.31
N PRO A 258 24.60 7.80 9.90
CA PRO A 258 23.49 7.54 10.81
C PRO A 258 23.69 6.24 11.57
N ILE A 259 23.41 6.23 12.89
CA ILE A 259 23.62 5.05 13.74
C ILE A 259 22.87 3.82 13.20
N ALA A 260 21.71 4.01 12.58
CA ALA A 260 20.92 2.96 11.94
C ALA A 260 21.69 2.17 10.85
N PHE A 261 22.82 2.69 10.36
CA PHE A 261 23.66 2.06 9.33
C PHE A 261 25.02 1.60 9.87
N THR A 262 25.25 1.65 11.18
CA THR A 262 26.51 1.26 11.79
C THR A 262 26.45 -0.16 12.40
N PRO A 263 27.62 -0.83 12.61
CA PRO A 263 27.68 -2.09 13.34
C PRO A 263 27.02 -2.03 14.72
N GLU A 264 27.14 -0.87 15.42
CA GLU A 264 26.47 -0.65 16.71
C GLU A 264 24.96 -0.91 16.64
N PHE A 265 24.30 -0.66 15.50
CA PHE A 265 22.88 -0.95 15.31
C PHE A 265 22.64 -2.39 14.87
N PHE A 266 23.26 -2.82 13.76
CA PHE A 266 22.89 -4.11 13.17
C PHE A 266 23.53 -5.33 13.86
N GLU A 267 24.58 -5.15 14.65
CA GLU A 267 25.16 -6.19 15.51
C GLU A 267 24.57 -6.20 16.93
N ASP A 268 23.80 -5.18 17.32
CA ASP A 268 23.13 -5.12 18.61
C ASP A 268 22.20 -6.33 18.82
N GLU A 269 22.33 -7.02 19.95
CA GLU A 269 21.57 -8.25 20.23
C GLU A 269 20.06 -8.03 20.23
N GLU A 270 19.58 -6.86 20.71
CA GLU A 270 18.16 -6.56 20.73
C GLU A 270 17.63 -6.34 19.30
N LYS A 271 18.40 -5.63 18.43
CA LYS A 271 18.05 -5.43 17.02
C LYS A 271 18.02 -6.74 16.25
N GLN A 272 18.98 -7.65 16.51
CA GLN A 272 19.00 -8.98 15.94
C GLN A 272 17.78 -9.79 16.36
N ARG A 273 17.39 -9.74 17.65
CA ARG A 273 16.17 -10.40 18.14
C ARG A 273 14.91 -9.81 17.49
N GLN A 274 14.79 -8.47 17.39
CA GLN A 274 13.68 -7.78 16.76
C GLN A 274 13.57 -8.14 15.27
N TRP A 275 14.70 -8.17 14.57
CA TRP A 275 14.75 -8.55 13.16
C TRP A 275 14.34 -10.02 12.96
N SER A 276 14.90 -10.93 13.72
CA SER A 276 14.58 -12.35 13.65
C SER A 276 13.09 -12.62 13.93
N ALA A 277 12.50 -11.92 14.91
CA ALA A 277 11.08 -12.01 15.22
C ALA A 277 10.22 -11.45 14.07
N PHE A 278 10.66 -10.34 13.44
CA PHE A 278 9.99 -9.76 12.28
C PHE A 278 9.99 -10.73 11.09
N ILE A 279 11.14 -11.33 10.74
CA ILE A 279 11.26 -12.32 9.66
C ILE A 279 10.39 -13.55 9.96
N ALA A 280 10.47 -14.10 11.17
CA ALA A 280 9.71 -15.29 11.56
C ALA A 280 8.18 -15.06 11.46
N LYS A 281 7.70 -13.88 11.87
CA LYS A 281 6.29 -13.49 11.77
C LYS A 281 5.82 -13.38 10.32
N ASN A 282 6.71 -12.99 9.40
CA ASN A 282 6.40 -12.73 8.01
C ASN A 282 6.96 -13.79 7.04
N ARG A 283 7.36 -14.97 7.52
CA ARG A 283 8.04 -16.04 6.76
C ARG A 283 7.33 -16.52 5.49
N LEU A 284 6.03 -16.28 5.38
CA LEU A 284 5.26 -16.64 4.17
C LEU A 284 5.45 -15.61 3.04
N TYR A 285 5.98 -14.43 3.36
CA TYR A 285 6.07 -13.28 2.45
C TYR A 285 7.52 -12.82 2.27
N ILE A 286 8.40 -13.09 3.23
CA ILE A 286 9.76 -12.58 3.29
C ILE A 286 10.73 -13.73 3.37
N ALA A 287 11.67 -13.82 2.41
CA ALA A 287 12.78 -14.75 2.47
C ALA A 287 13.74 -14.40 3.63
N PRO A 288 14.39 -15.39 4.25
CA PRO A 288 15.41 -15.12 5.26
C PRO A 288 16.54 -14.25 4.69
N ILE A 289 16.83 -13.15 5.38
CA ILE A 289 17.92 -12.22 5.08
C ILE A 289 18.41 -11.61 6.39
N SER A 290 19.69 -11.35 6.52
CA SER A 290 20.25 -10.72 7.71
C SER A 290 19.91 -9.22 7.80
N LEU A 291 19.89 -8.67 9.03
CA LEU A 291 19.71 -7.23 9.22
C LEU A 291 20.86 -6.43 8.60
N GLU A 292 22.09 -6.94 8.69
CA GLU A 292 23.28 -6.33 8.09
C GLU A 292 23.13 -6.19 6.57
N GLU A 293 22.77 -7.28 5.86
CA GLU A 293 22.57 -7.24 4.39
C GLU A 293 21.53 -6.20 3.99
N VAL A 294 20.44 -6.09 4.76
CA VAL A 294 19.39 -5.11 4.51
C VAL A 294 19.90 -3.69 4.75
N VAL A 295 20.59 -3.47 5.86
CA VAL A 295 21.17 -2.16 6.22
C VAL A 295 22.20 -1.69 5.19
N VAL A 296 23.13 -2.56 4.78
CA VAL A 296 24.15 -2.24 3.77
C VAL A 296 23.51 -1.84 2.44
N ALA A 297 22.47 -2.55 2.03
CA ALA A 297 21.78 -2.20 0.77
C ALA A 297 21.03 -0.87 0.86
N ILE A 298 20.34 -0.60 1.98
CA ILE A 298 19.65 0.69 2.19
C ILE A 298 20.67 1.82 2.22
N GLU A 299 21.79 1.61 2.91
CA GLU A 299 22.87 2.59 2.96
C GLU A 299 23.39 2.95 1.57
N GLY A 300 23.70 1.94 0.74
CA GLY A 300 24.12 2.12 -0.65
C GLY A 300 23.10 2.88 -1.50
N PHE A 301 21.82 2.81 -1.13
CA PHE A 301 20.74 3.52 -1.80
C PHE A 301 20.59 4.97 -1.32
N VAL A 302 20.53 5.25 -0.01
CA VAL A 302 20.17 6.58 0.50
C VAL A 302 21.39 7.48 0.76
N MET A 303 22.55 6.93 1.17
CA MET A 303 23.70 7.73 1.53
C MET A 303 24.34 8.53 0.38
N PRO A 304 24.43 8.01 -0.86
CA PRO A 304 24.87 8.82 -1.98
C PRO A 304 23.98 10.04 -2.22
N VAL A 305 22.64 9.88 -2.03
CA VAL A 305 21.69 10.99 -2.15
C VAL A 305 21.92 12.03 -1.05
N LEU A 306 22.08 11.59 0.18
CA LEU A 306 22.39 12.48 1.32
C LEU A 306 23.70 13.24 1.10
N THR A 307 24.75 12.57 0.61
CA THR A 307 26.04 13.20 0.28
C THR A 307 25.88 14.30 -0.77
N SER A 308 25.08 14.04 -1.81
CA SER A 308 24.77 15.04 -2.84
C SER A 308 24.00 16.25 -2.27
N ILE A 309 23.05 16.00 -1.36
CA ILE A 309 22.31 17.07 -0.67
C ILE A 309 23.26 17.97 0.11
N ASN A 310 24.18 17.38 0.89
CA ASN A 310 25.13 18.11 1.74
C ASN A 310 26.16 18.89 0.92
N ALA A 311 26.57 18.38 -0.23
CA ALA A 311 27.50 19.05 -1.16
C ALA A 311 26.81 20.12 -2.01
N ALA A 312 25.47 20.28 -1.93
CA ALA A 312 24.68 21.13 -2.80
C ALA A 312 24.89 20.84 -4.30
N GLU A 313 25.19 19.60 -4.64
CA GLU A 313 25.42 19.15 -6.01
C GLU A 313 24.12 18.68 -6.68
N GLU A 314 23.77 19.28 -7.79
CA GLU A 314 22.72 18.77 -8.68
C GLU A 314 23.28 17.71 -9.62
N ARG A 315 23.39 16.48 -9.15
CA ARG A 315 23.80 15.36 -9.99
C ARG A 315 22.60 14.78 -10.74
N ARG A 316 22.72 14.67 -12.04
CA ARG A 316 21.77 13.88 -12.86
C ARG A 316 22.16 12.42 -12.81
N TRP A 317 21.55 11.68 -11.93
CA TRP A 317 21.78 10.25 -11.74
C TRP A 317 20.47 9.51 -11.53
N SER A 318 20.49 8.22 -11.84
CA SER A 318 19.34 7.34 -11.66
C SER A 318 19.74 6.05 -10.97
N TRP A 319 18.80 5.50 -10.23
CA TRP A 319 18.88 4.18 -9.63
C TRP A 319 18.06 3.23 -10.50
N ALA A 320 18.65 2.14 -10.99
CA ALA A 320 17.91 1.00 -11.53
C ALA A 320 17.50 0.06 -10.40
N PRO A 321 16.49 -0.82 -10.56
CA PRO A 321 16.13 -1.82 -9.57
C PRO A 321 17.36 -2.62 -9.09
N GLY A 322 17.63 -2.60 -7.78
CA GLY A 322 18.81 -3.23 -7.17
C GLY A 322 20.11 -2.44 -7.28
N GLY A 323 20.12 -1.30 -7.95
CA GLY A 323 21.26 -0.41 -8.08
C GLY A 323 22.38 -0.88 -8.99
N PRO A 324 23.53 -0.21 -8.95
CA PRO A 324 23.84 0.99 -8.18
C PRO A 324 23.30 2.29 -8.81
N TRP A 325 23.56 3.44 -8.16
CA TRP A 325 23.38 4.76 -8.77
C TRP A 325 24.33 4.96 -9.96
N VAL A 326 23.78 5.39 -11.08
CA VAL A 326 24.53 5.69 -12.31
C VAL A 326 24.29 7.13 -12.76
N THR A 327 25.36 7.83 -13.15
CA THR A 327 25.27 9.18 -13.72
C THR A 327 24.67 9.11 -15.13
N LYS A 328 23.62 9.89 -15.39
CA LYS A 328 23.07 10.04 -16.74
C LYS A 328 23.99 10.89 -17.59
N ASN A 329 24.56 10.32 -18.64
CA ASN A 329 25.33 11.08 -19.64
C ASN A 329 24.38 12.00 -20.42
N THR A 330 24.77 13.27 -20.54
CA THR A 330 23.99 14.35 -21.20
C THR A 330 23.85 14.16 -22.72
N ASN A 331 24.39 13.08 -23.29
CA ASN A 331 24.50 12.88 -24.76
C ASN A 331 23.37 12.06 -25.41
N GLU A 332 22.42 11.51 -24.64
CA GLU A 332 21.33 10.67 -25.22
C GLU A 332 20.08 11.43 -25.68
N GLN A 333 20.07 12.76 -25.64
CA GLN A 333 18.91 13.57 -26.08
C GLN A 333 19.11 14.33 -27.40
N ARG A 334 19.97 13.84 -28.31
CA ARG A 334 20.16 14.46 -29.64
C ARG A 334 19.87 13.56 -30.83
N GLU A 335 19.21 12.44 -30.62
CA GLU A 335 18.70 11.60 -31.73
C GLU A 335 17.23 11.29 -31.45
N ASP A 336 16.35 12.24 -31.80
CA ASP A 336 14.99 12.01 -32.34
C ASP A 336 14.45 13.32 -32.92
#